data_f199c4acf2e2c8d9957431af57c5ec37
#
_entry.id   f199c4acf2e2c8d9957431af57c5ec37
#
_cell.length_a   1.000
_cell.length_b   1.000
_cell.length_c   1.000
_cell.angle_alpha   90.00
_cell.angle_beta   90.00
_cell.angle_gamma   90.00
#
_symmetry.space_group_name_H-M   'P 1'
#
loop_
_entity.id
_entity.type
_entity.pdbx_description
1 polymer ?
#
loop_
_entity_poly.entity_id
_entity_poly.type
_entity_poly.pdbx_seq_one_letter_code
_entity_poly.pdbx_strand_id
1 'polypeptide(L)'
;MNRYRILTTLLFLAGLASCSDSGSENTQTGSEASSASTMAPAAVAAAEVSYERLLNAENEPEQWMMKGGTYQETYYSPLDEINRDTIDQLELAWYADYDVNLSQQGTPLYVDGVIYVSTAWSMVNAFNARTGELLWHYDPETDREIVTKVCCGIVNRGIAAYEGHIYLGTLDGYLVAINAETGEEAWRKLTVDPDKSYTITSAPRIIKGMVVIGNSGAEKSARGYLGAYDAETGEDIWRVYTVPGNPELGFESSQLEMAAATWSGEWWELGGGGTVWDSVVMMKSMI
;
A
#
# COMPACT_ATOMS: atom_id res chain seq x y z
N MET A 1 -8.87 -25.04 43.19
CA MET A 1 -8.91 -24.45 44.58
C MET A 1 -7.87 -23.36 44.65
N ASN A 2 -8.27 -22.18 44.70
CA ASN A 2 -7.95 -21.01 45.46
C ASN A 2 -8.38 -19.73 44.70
N ARG A 3 -9.45 -19.18 45.26
CA ARG A 3 -9.98 -17.84 44.92
C ARG A 3 -9.21 -16.80 45.71
N TYR A 4 -8.84 -15.68 45.12
CA TYR A 4 -8.67 -14.41 45.82
C TYR A 4 -9.51 -13.31 45.18
N ARG A 5 -10.54 -12.92 45.92
CA ARG A 5 -11.26 -11.64 45.80
C ARG A 5 -10.50 -10.62 46.62
N ILE A 6 -10.29 -9.42 46.12
CA ILE A 6 -10.04 -8.25 46.95
C ILE A 6 -10.97 -7.12 46.54
N LEU A 7 -11.53 -6.55 47.56
CA LEU A 7 -12.66 -5.64 47.64
C LEU A 7 -12.22 -4.18 47.46
N THR A 8 -13.06 -3.44 46.80
CA THR A 8 -13.43 -2.02 46.84
C THR A 8 -12.98 -1.17 48.04
N THR A 9 -12.52 0.07 47.79
CA THR A 9 -12.91 1.21 48.65
C THR A 9 -12.95 2.51 47.87
N LEU A 10 -14.17 3.08 47.72
CA LEU A 10 -14.43 4.46 47.35
C LEU A 10 -14.06 5.38 48.50
N LEU A 11 -13.46 6.54 48.21
CA LEU A 11 -13.53 7.71 49.11
C LEU A 11 -13.90 8.97 48.28
N PHE A 12 -15.10 9.47 48.55
CA PHE A 12 -15.56 10.82 48.21
C PHE A 12 -14.96 11.81 49.20
N LEU A 13 -14.48 12.97 48.73
CA LEU A 13 -14.43 14.18 49.53
C LEU A 13 -14.80 15.38 48.66
N ALA A 14 -15.92 15.96 49.00
CA ALA A 14 -16.39 17.26 48.57
C ALA A 14 -15.83 18.35 49.47
N GLY A 15 -15.48 19.50 48.92
CA GLY A 15 -15.07 20.69 49.67
C GLY A 15 -15.42 21.95 48.91
N LEU A 16 -16.34 22.72 49.50
CA LEU A 16 -17.01 23.91 49.03
C LEU A 16 -16.17 25.19 49.11
N ALA A 17 -16.36 26.06 48.13
CA ALA A 17 -16.49 27.50 48.11
C ALA A 17 -15.69 28.44 49.02
N SER A 18 -15.13 29.51 48.43
CA SER A 18 -15.46 30.87 48.84
C SER A 18 -15.01 31.91 47.83
N CYS A 19 -15.90 32.83 47.49
CA CYS A 19 -15.66 34.09 46.80
C CYS A 19 -15.00 35.11 47.72
N SER A 20 -14.14 35.99 47.20
CA SER A 20 -14.07 37.37 47.68
C SER A 20 -13.48 38.26 46.55
N ASP A 21 -14.22 39.29 46.32
CA ASP A 21 -14.08 40.42 45.43
C ASP A 21 -13.08 41.46 46.03
N SER A 22 -12.24 42.06 45.19
CA SER A 22 -11.86 43.45 45.35
C SER A 22 -11.06 43.95 44.13
N GLY A 23 -11.54 45.00 43.48
CA GLY A 23 -10.99 45.65 42.33
C GLY A 23 -9.80 46.54 42.62
N SER A 24 -9.03 46.87 41.58
CA SER A 24 -8.46 48.23 41.29
C SER A 24 -7.80 48.25 39.94
N GLU A 25 -8.29 49.11 39.10
CA GLU A 25 -7.75 50.03 38.08
C GLU A 25 -6.38 49.76 37.39
N ASN A 26 -6.50 49.61 36.11
CA ASN A 26 -5.92 50.45 35.01
C ASN A 26 -4.39 50.61 34.87
N THR A 27 -3.83 49.96 33.83
CA THR A 27 -2.91 50.67 32.90
C THR A 27 -2.89 49.97 31.53
N GLN A 28 -3.36 50.61 30.49
CA GLN A 28 -3.18 50.25 29.08
C GLN A 28 -1.67 50.34 28.70
N THR A 29 -1.10 49.24 28.23
CA THR A 29 -0.03 49.26 27.30
C THR A 29 -0.38 48.32 26.18
N GLY A 30 -0.56 48.88 24.99
CA GLY A 30 -0.87 48.14 23.79
C GLY A 30 0.27 47.15 23.44
N SER A 31 -0.05 45.90 23.37
CA SER A 31 0.73 44.88 22.69
C SER A 31 -0.08 44.50 21.48
N GLU A 32 0.39 44.88 20.30
CA GLU A 32 -0.13 44.36 19.04
C GLU A 32 0.01 42.85 19.03
N ALA A 33 -1.12 42.18 19.25
CA ALA A 33 -1.22 40.76 19.00
C ALA A 33 -1.12 40.55 17.49
N SER A 34 0.08 40.14 17.03
CA SER A 34 0.26 39.55 15.71
C SER A 34 -0.77 38.42 15.56
N SER A 35 -1.79 38.67 14.76
CA SER A 35 -2.73 37.63 14.33
C SER A 35 -1.95 36.63 13.50
N ALA A 36 -1.44 35.57 14.15
CA ALA A 36 -1.06 34.35 13.45
C ALA A 36 -2.32 33.84 12.77
N SER A 37 -2.42 34.11 11.48
CA SER A 37 -3.39 33.46 10.61
C SER A 37 -3.12 31.96 10.71
N THR A 38 -3.94 31.26 11.45
CA THR A 38 -4.06 29.80 11.36
C THR A 38 -4.59 29.52 9.96
N MET A 39 -3.68 29.38 8.99
CA MET A 39 -4.05 28.74 7.73
C MET A 39 -4.64 27.38 8.10
N ALA A 40 -5.90 27.17 7.74
CA ALA A 40 -6.48 25.84 7.74
C ALA A 40 -5.52 24.92 6.96
N PRO A 41 -5.27 23.68 7.41
CA PRO A 41 -4.45 22.77 6.65
C PRO A 41 -5.01 22.72 5.22
N ALA A 42 -4.16 23.02 4.24
CA ALA A 42 -4.54 22.89 2.83
C ALA A 42 -5.05 21.45 2.68
N ALA A 43 -6.22 21.30 2.08
CA ALA A 43 -6.73 19.97 1.74
C ALA A 43 -5.62 19.27 0.96
N VAL A 44 -5.18 18.13 1.48
CA VAL A 44 -4.11 17.35 0.85
C VAL A 44 -4.72 16.79 -0.43
N ALA A 45 -4.14 17.14 -1.58
CA ALA A 45 -4.62 16.65 -2.86
C ALA A 45 -4.54 15.11 -2.87
N ALA A 46 -5.63 14.47 -3.23
CA ALA A 46 -5.76 13.02 -3.18
C ALA A 46 -5.04 12.39 -4.37
N ALA A 47 -3.77 11.99 -4.23
CA ALA A 47 -2.97 11.21 -5.20
C ALA A 47 -3.41 11.37 -6.68
N GLU A 48 -3.50 12.59 -7.17
CA GLU A 48 -3.89 12.97 -8.54
C GLU A 48 -2.76 12.59 -9.53
N VAL A 49 -2.49 11.28 -9.62
CA VAL A 49 -1.40 10.72 -10.42
C VAL A 49 -1.95 10.30 -11.77
N SER A 50 -1.81 11.15 -12.78
CA SER A 50 -2.16 10.77 -14.16
C SER A 50 -1.13 9.80 -14.76
N TYR A 51 -1.53 9.09 -15.82
CA TYR A 51 -0.59 8.22 -16.55
C TYR A 51 0.59 9.01 -17.14
N GLU A 52 0.36 10.26 -17.55
CA GLU A 52 1.42 11.14 -18.04
C GLU A 52 2.45 11.49 -16.95
N ARG A 53 2.00 11.76 -15.72
CA ARG A 53 2.92 11.97 -14.57
C ARG A 53 3.77 10.73 -14.32
N LEU A 54 3.15 9.53 -14.36
CA LEU A 54 3.88 8.26 -14.19
C LEU A 54 4.93 8.05 -15.28
N LEU A 55 4.60 8.35 -16.55
CA LEU A 55 5.53 8.24 -17.68
C LEU A 55 6.73 9.18 -17.57
N ASN A 56 6.53 10.32 -16.96
CA ASN A 56 7.50 11.41 -16.83
C ASN A 56 7.92 11.61 -15.37
N ALA A 57 7.86 10.58 -14.54
CA ALA A 57 8.17 10.68 -13.10
C ALA A 57 9.57 11.24 -12.81
N GLU A 58 10.52 11.10 -13.73
CA GLU A 58 11.83 11.72 -13.64
C GLU A 58 11.83 13.26 -13.66
N ASN A 59 10.73 13.89 -14.11
CA ASN A 59 10.57 15.34 -14.12
C ASN A 59 10.04 15.88 -12.78
N GLU A 60 9.61 15.00 -11.88
CA GLU A 60 9.15 15.34 -10.53
C GLU A 60 9.99 14.57 -9.48
N PRO A 61 11.30 14.85 -9.39
CA PRO A 61 12.23 14.08 -8.57
C PRO A 61 11.94 14.14 -7.06
N GLU A 62 11.19 15.14 -6.62
CA GLU A 62 10.70 15.29 -5.25
C GLU A 62 9.54 14.32 -4.93
N GLN A 63 8.92 13.71 -5.93
CA GLN A 63 7.85 12.72 -5.77
C GLN A 63 8.39 11.29 -5.84
N TRP A 64 7.65 10.34 -5.26
CA TRP A 64 7.90 8.91 -5.40
C TRP A 64 6.59 8.18 -5.68
N MET A 65 6.05 8.42 -6.89
CA MET A 65 4.67 8.06 -7.28
C MET A 65 4.46 6.57 -7.58
N MET A 66 5.55 5.81 -7.72
CA MET A 66 5.47 4.37 -7.97
C MET A 66 6.65 3.63 -7.33
N LYS A 67 6.50 2.33 -7.12
CA LYS A 67 7.59 1.47 -6.67
C LYS A 67 8.80 1.61 -7.60
N GLY A 68 9.97 1.85 -7.01
CA GLY A 68 11.23 2.05 -7.74
C GLY A 68 11.41 3.44 -8.37
N GLY A 69 10.48 4.39 -8.11
CA GLY A 69 10.53 5.79 -8.55
C GLY A 69 10.12 6.00 -10.01
N THR A 70 10.48 5.09 -10.91
CA THR A 70 10.18 5.11 -12.34
C THR A 70 9.74 3.73 -12.83
N TYR A 71 9.25 3.62 -14.06
CA TYR A 71 8.90 2.35 -14.69
C TYR A 71 10.07 1.37 -14.84
N GLN A 72 11.31 1.86 -14.82
CA GLN A 72 12.52 1.04 -14.86
C GLN A 72 12.95 0.54 -13.47
N GLU A 73 12.28 0.98 -12.40
CA GLU A 73 12.60 0.62 -11.02
C GLU A 73 14.09 0.81 -10.67
N THR A 74 14.62 1.97 -11.00
CA THR A 74 16.04 2.26 -10.75
C THR A 74 16.36 2.49 -9.27
N TYR A 75 15.36 2.81 -8.45
CA TYR A 75 15.51 3.19 -7.03
C TYR A 75 16.53 4.32 -6.82
N TYR A 76 16.67 5.18 -7.80
CA TYR A 76 17.59 6.30 -7.78
C TYR A 76 16.83 7.61 -7.65
N SER A 77 17.24 8.46 -6.71
CA SER A 77 16.81 9.85 -6.60
C SER A 77 17.94 10.78 -7.04
N PRO A 78 17.69 11.75 -7.91
CA PRO A 78 18.67 12.78 -8.29
C PRO A 78 18.78 13.91 -7.25
N LEU A 79 17.96 13.91 -6.20
CA LEU A 79 18.02 14.89 -5.13
C LEU A 79 19.36 14.79 -4.39
N ASP A 80 19.98 15.91 -4.04
CA ASP A 80 21.31 15.99 -3.46
C ASP A 80 21.39 16.75 -2.12
N GLU A 81 20.24 17.12 -1.55
CA GLU A 81 20.17 17.77 -0.23
C GLU A 81 20.75 16.89 0.88
N ILE A 82 20.58 15.55 0.74
CA ILE A 82 21.21 14.57 1.63
C ILE A 82 22.45 14.04 0.92
N ASN A 83 23.62 14.45 1.39
CA ASN A 83 24.91 14.11 0.83
C ASN A 83 25.97 13.96 1.93
N ARG A 84 27.25 13.78 1.58
CA ARG A 84 28.33 13.58 2.56
C ARG A 84 28.57 14.75 3.49
N ASP A 85 28.20 15.97 3.06
CA ASP A 85 28.44 17.20 3.83
C ASP A 85 27.24 17.58 4.70
N THR A 86 26.08 16.93 4.50
CA THR A 86 24.82 17.24 5.19
C THR A 86 24.23 16.07 5.97
N ILE A 87 24.74 14.85 5.79
CA ILE A 87 24.18 13.63 6.41
C ILE A 87 24.17 13.68 7.94
N ASP A 88 25.13 14.36 8.57
CA ASP A 88 25.23 14.55 10.00
C ASP A 88 24.24 15.57 10.58
N GLN A 89 23.52 16.31 9.70
CA GLN A 89 22.49 17.28 10.05
C GLN A 89 21.10 16.67 10.03
N LEU A 90 20.96 15.38 9.67
CA LEU A 90 19.67 14.71 9.65
C LEU A 90 19.15 14.52 11.09
N GLU A 91 17.90 14.89 11.27
CA GLU A 91 17.16 14.70 12.52
C GLU A 91 15.87 13.91 12.26
N LEU A 92 15.39 13.21 13.29
CA LEU A 92 14.11 12.53 13.23
C LEU A 92 12.98 13.56 13.26
N ALA A 93 12.24 13.69 12.15
CA ALA A 93 11.09 14.59 12.07
C ALA A 93 9.86 14.02 12.79
N TRP A 94 9.55 12.75 12.56
CA TRP A 94 8.46 12.02 13.18
C TRP A 94 8.64 10.50 12.97
N TYR A 95 7.85 9.72 13.67
CA TYR A 95 7.74 8.27 13.46
C TYR A 95 6.31 7.80 13.67
N ALA A 96 5.97 6.63 13.14
CA ALA A 96 4.71 5.96 13.39
C ALA A 96 4.95 4.48 13.70
N ASP A 97 4.21 3.96 14.67
CA ASP A 97 4.18 2.53 14.98
C ASP A 97 3.03 1.85 14.25
N TYR A 98 3.24 0.61 13.84
CA TYR A 98 2.20 -0.23 13.26
C TYR A 98 1.78 -1.31 14.26
N ASP A 99 0.51 -1.72 14.19
CA ASP A 99 -0.05 -2.77 15.07
C ASP A 99 0.64 -4.13 14.88
N VAL A 100 1.26 -4.36 13.71
CA VAL A 100 2.01 -5.58 13.39
C VAL A 100 3.46 -5.24 13.13
N ASN A 101 4.37 -5.84 13.89
CA ASN A 101 5.82 -5.61 13.79
C ASN A 101 6.56 -6.64 12.90
N LEU A 102 5.84 -7.46 12.15
CA LEU A 102 6.37 -8.51 11.27
C LEU A 102 6.11 -8.19 9.80
N SER A 103 7.00 -8.71 8.94
CA SER A 103 6.74 -8.74 7.49
C SER A 103 6.54 -7.37 6.82
N GLN A 104 7.19 -6.33 7.32
CA GLN A 104 7.14 -5.00 6.72
C GLN A 104 8.07 -4.93 5.51
N GLN A 105 7.51 -5.03 4.29
CA GLN A 105 8.25 -5.02 3.01
C GLN A 105 7.70 -4.02 2.00
N GLY A 106 6.64 -3.28 2.35
CA GLY A 106 6.02 -2.30 1.47
C GLY A 106 6.97 -1.15 1.14
N THR A 107 7.13 -0.84 -0.14
CA THR A 107 7.79 0.39 -0.57
C THR A 107 6.79 1.54 -0.42
N PRO A 108 7.08 2.56 0.40
CA PRO A 108 6.23 3.73 0.52
C PRO A 108 6.14 4.51 -0.81
N LEU A 109 5.00 5.09 -1.09
CA LEU A 109 4.83 6.12 -2.12
C LEU A 109 4.77 7.48 -1.44
N TYR A 110 5.38 8.47 -2.05
CA TYR A 110 5.22 9.87 -1.69
C TYR A 110 4.57 10.61 -2.85
N VAL A 111 3.38 11.14 -2.62
CA VAL A 111 2.58 11.83 -3.63
C VAL A 111 1.98 13.09 -3.02
N ASP A 112 2.35 14.25 -3.54
CA ASP A 112 1.73 15.54 -3.25
C ASP A 112 1.55 15.83 -1.73
N GLY A 113 2.55 15.46 -0.92
CA GLY A 113 2.57 15.71 0.52
C GLY A 113 1.99 14.57 1.38
N VAL A 114 1.58 13.46 0.78
CA VAL A 114 1.11 12.26 1.50
C VAL A 114 2.07 11.09 1.30
N ILE A 115 2.37 10.37 2.37
CA ILE A 115 3.05 9.08 2.34
C ILE A 115 1.99 7.98 2.44
N TYR A 116 1.90 7.16 1.39
CA TYR A 116 1.08 5.94 1.38
C TYR A 116 2.00 4.74 1.55
N VAL A 117 1.66 3.84 2.47
CA VAL A 117 2.48 2.65 2.72
C VAL A 117 1.61 1.44 3.00
N SER A 118 1.89 0.34 2.28
CA SER A 118 1.32 -0.95 2.63
C SER A 118 2.15 -1.65 3.70
N THR A 119 1.46 -2.35 4.59
CA THR A 119 2.05 -3.08 5.70
C THR A 119 1.65 -4.56 5.67
N ALA A 120 2.05 -5.31 6.68
CA ALA A 120 1.64 -6.69 6.85
C ALA A 120 0.11 -6.85 6.76
N TRP A 121 -0.35 -8.03 6.33
CA TRP A 121 -1.77 -8.33 6.09
C TRP A 121 -2.42 -7.50 4.98
N SER A 122 -1.60 -6.86 4.15
CA SER A 122 -2.06 -5.95 3.09
C SER A 122 -2.84 -4.73 3.60
N MET A 123 -2.59 -4.29 4.83
CA MET A 123 -3.13 -3.03 5.34
C MET A 123 -2.43 -1.85 4.68
N VAL A 124 -3.11 -0.72 4.56
CA VAL A 124 -2.56 0.52 3.99
C VAL A 124 -2.77 1.68 4.96
N ASN A 125 -1.74 2.50 5.09
CA ASN A 125 -1.79 3.73 5.87
C ASN A 125 -1.43 4.92 4.99
N ALA A 126 -2.12 6.05 5.20
CA ALA A 126 -1.75 7.34 4.62
C ALA A 126 -1.38 8.31 5.74
N PHE A 127 -0.23 8.95 5.59
CA PHE A 127 0.27 9.93 6.54
C PHE A 127 0.53 11.27 5.86
N ASN A 128 0.24 12.35 6.56
CA ASN A 128 0.77 13.64 6.19
C ASN A 128 2.30 13.60 6.29
N ALA A 129 2.99 13.77 5.17
CA ALA A 129 4.44 13.59 5.11
C ALA A 129 5.23 14.58 5.98
N ARG A 130 4.67 15.76 6.24
CA ARG A 130 5.31 16.80 7.04
C ARG A 130 5.15 16.56 8.54
N THR A 131 3.95 16.15 8.98
CA THR A 131 3.59 16.08 10.39
C THR A 131 3.62 14.68 10.97
N GLY A 132 3.55 13.64 10.13
CA GLY A 132 3.37 12.25 10.55
C GLY A 132 1.96 11.92 11.01
N GLU A 133 1.01 12.85 10.86
CA GLU A 133 -0.40 12.62 11.19
C GLU A 133 -0.97 11.51 10.31
N LEU A 134 -1.60 10.50 10.93
CA LEU A 134 -2.34 9.47 10.23
C LEU A 134 -3.62 10.07 9.66
N LEU A 135 -3.72 10.12 8.32
CA LEU A 135 -4.88 10.64 7.61
C LEU A 135 -6.00 9.60 7.55
N TRP A 136 -5.63 8.36 7.19
CA TRP A 136 -6.53 7.21 7.20
C TRP A 136 -5.75 5.90 7.28
N HIS A 137 -6.48 4.86 7.68
CA HIS A 137 -6.03 3.47 7.73
C HIS A 137 -7.06 2.57 7.05
N TYR A 138 -6.59 1.66 6.19
CA TYR A 138 -7.40 0.66 5.53
C TYR A 138 -6.92 -0.75 5.93
N ASP A 139 -7.82 -1.58 6.46
CA ASP A 139 -7.62 -3.02 6.69
C ASP A 139 -8.54 -3.79 5.73
N PRO A 140 -8.01 -4.59 4.78
CA PRO A 140 -8.82 -5.44 3.89
C PRO A 140 -9.55 -6.56 4.63
N GLU A 141 -9.37 -6.72 5.93
CA GLU A 141 -9.91 -7.81 6.75
C GLU A 141 -9.53 -9.21 6.20
N THR A 142 -8.32 -9.33 5.66
CA THR A 142 -7.80 -10.58 5.10
C THR A 142 -7.98 -11.74 6.07
N ASP A 143 -8.58 -12.84 5.59
CA ASP A 143 -8.75 -14.05 6.39
C ASP A 143 -7.41 -14.55 6.93
N ARG A 144 -7.30 -14.64 8.25
CA ARG A 144 -6.07 -15.04 8.94
C ARG A 144 -5.68 -16.51 8.66
N GLU A 145 -6.60 -17.34 8.21
CA GLU A 145 -6.29 -18.72 7.80
C GLU A 145 -5.45 -18.81 6.54
N ILE A 146 -5.36 -17.71 5.76
CA ILE A 146 -4.52 -17.62 4.56
C ILE A 146 -3.04 -17.92 4.85
N VAL A 147 -2.56 -17.78 6.09
CA VAL A 147 -1.19 -18.13 6.50
C VAL A 147 -0.78 -19.55 6.15
N THR A 148 -1.74 -20.46 6.02
CA THR A 148 -1.50 -21.85 5.61
C THR A 148 -1.12 -21.97 4.14
N LYS A 149 -1.48 -20.97 3.33
CA LYS A 149 -1.25 -20.91 1.88
C LYS A 149 -0.01 -20.07 1.50
N VAL A 150 0.50 -19.22 2.40
CA VAL A 150 1.66 -18.39 2.11
C VAL A 150 2.98 -19.12 2.33
N CYS A 151 4.01 -18.76 1.56
CA CYS A 151 5.36 -19.27 1.76
C CYS A 151 6.19 -18.42 2.74
N CYS A 152 6.06 -17.10 2.63
CA CYS A 152 7.09 -16.14 3.04
C CYS A 152 6.55 -15.14 4.07
N GLY A 153 5.45 -15.49 4.75
CA GLY A 153 4.79 -14.63 5.73
C GLY A 153 3.73 -13.70 5.12
N ILE A 154 3.24 -12.83 5.95
CA ILE A 154 2.10 -11.94 5.67
C ILE A 154 2.52 -10.66 4.96
N VAL A 155 3.41 -10.77 3.99
CA VAL A 155 4.06 -9.64 3.32
C VAL A 155 3.17 -8.97 2.28
N ASN A 156 3.33 -7.65 2.15
CA ASN A 156 2.92 -6.86 1.00
C ASN A 156 4.10 -5.99 0.56
N ARG A 157 4.40 -5.94 -0.75
CA ARG A 157 5.60 -5.25 -1.27
C ARG A 157 5.33 -3.87 -1.83
N GLY A 158 4.10 -3.43 -1.81
CA GLY A 158 3.75 -2.08 -2.22
C GLY A 158 2.37 -1.97 -2.86
N ILE A 159 2.10 -0.77 -3.25
CA ILE A 159 0.84 -0.28 -3.79
C ILE A 159 1.12 0.52 -5.06
N ALA A 160 0.09 0.89 -5.79
CA ALA A 160 0.18 1.84 -6.90
C ALA A 160 -0.80 2.99 -6.67
N ALA A 161 -0.44 4.19 -7.13
CA ALA A 161 -1.29 5.38 -7.10
C ALA A 161 -1.68 5.78 -8.53
N TYR A 162 -2.96 6.05 -8.77
CA TYR A 162 -3.46 6.49 -10.07
C TYR A 162 -4.85 7.13 -9.95
N GLU A 163 -5.01 8.33 -10.51
CA GLU A 163 -6.28 9.06 -10.62
C GLU A 163 -7.12 9.04 -9.34
N GLY A 164 -6.53 9.51 -8.24
CA GLY A 164 -7.20 9.63 -6.95
C GLY A 164 -7.44 8.30 -6.22
N HIS A 165 -6.84 7.20 -6.69
CA HIS A 165 -6.96 5.89 -6.05
C HIS A 165 -5.60 5.28 -5.71
N ILE A 166 -5.62 4.46 -4.66
CA ILE A 166 -4.53 3.57 -4.27
C ILE A 166 -4.95 2.12 -4.58
N TYR A 167 -4.13 1.42 -5.36
CA TYR A 167 -4.38 0.03 -5.75
C TYR A 167 -3.52 -0.91 -4.94
N LEU A 168 -4.14 -1.97 -4.47
CA LEU A 168 -3.57 -2.93 -3.54
C LEU A 168 -3.90 -4.36 -3.96
N GLY A 169 -2.90 -5.25 -4.01
CA GLY A 169 -3.12 -6.69 -4.03
C GLY A 169 -3.17 -7.24 -2.61
N THR A 170 -4.24 -7.95 -2.26
CA THR A 170 -4.36 -8.55 -0.92
C THR A 170 -3.82 -9.97 -0.86
N LEU A 171 -3.40 -10.38 0.31
CA LEU A 171 -2.78 -11.68 0.52
C LEU A 171 -3.72 -12.85 0.15
N ASP A 172 -5.02 -12.68 0.26
CA ASP A 172 -6.06 -13.65 -0.11
C ASP A 172 -6.55 -13.53 -1.56
N GLY A 173 -5.84 -12.75 -2.38
CA GLY A 173 -5.98 -12.75 -3.84
C GLY A 173 -6.96 -11.74 -4.41
N TYR A 174 -7.36 -10.72 -3.64
CA TYR A 174 -8.13 -9.61 -4.19
C TYR A 174 -7.21 -8.52 -4.75
N LEU A 175 -7.69 -7.85 -5.77
CA LEU A 175 -7.24 -6.53 -6.18
C LEU A 175 -8.26 -5.52 -5.67
N VAL A 176 -7.79 -4.46 -5.01
CA VAL A 176 -8.62 -3.46 -4.35
C VAL A 176 -8.22 -2.08 -4.83
N ALA A 177 -9.20 -1.21 -5.11
CA ALA A 177 -9.00 0.22 -5.26
C ALA A 177 -9.56 0.95 -4.04
N ILE A 178 -8.75 1.82 -3.47
CA ILE A 178 -9.03 2.61 -2.28
C ILE A 178 -9.03 4.08 -2.70
N ASN A 179 -10.04 4.84 -2.32
CA ASN A 179 -10.04 6.28 -2.51
C ASN A 179 -8.88 6.90 -1.73
N ALA A 180 -7.98 7.60 -2.41
CA ALA A 180 -6.74 8.11 -1.81
C ALA A 180 -6.96 9.23 -0.79
N GLU A 181 -8.09 9.94 -0.87
CA GLU A 181 -8.46 11.01 0.07
C GLU A 181 -9.08 10.46 1.36
N THR A 182 -9.99 9.48 1.23
CA THR A 182 -10.82 9.02 2.34
C THR A 182 -10.37 7.70 2.96
N GLY A 183 -9.61 6.88 2.23
CA GLY A 183 -9.25 5.52 2.64
C GLY A 183 -10.40 4.51 2.47
N GLU A 184 -11.52 4.92 1.89
CA GLU A 184 -12.67 4.04 1.63
C GLU A 184 -12.42 3.17 0.40
N GLU A 185 -12.91 1.93 0.45
CA GLU A 185 -12.86 1.01 -0.68
C GLU A 185 -13.78 1.47 -1.80
N ALA A 186 -13.23 1.72 -2.99
CA ALA A 186 -13.99 2.07 -4.17
C ALA A 186 -14.53 0.81 -4.88
N TRP A 187 -13.67 -0.20 -5.04
CA TRP A 187 -14.05 -1.51 -5.56
C TRP A 187 -13.07 -2.59 -5.10
N ARG A 188 -13.53 -3.85 -5.14
CA ARG A 188 -12.76 -5.05 -4.83
C ARG A 188 -13.05 -6.15 -5.85
N LYS A 189 -12.03 -6.81 -6.35
CA LYS A 189 -12.11 -7.88 -7.34
C LYS A 189 -11.29 -9.10 -6.89
N LEU A 190 -11.92 -10.25 -6.75
CA LEU A 190 -11.20 -11.51 -6.59
C LEU A 190 -10.54 -11.89 -7.93
N THR A 191 -9.21 -12.03 -7.92
CA THR A 191 -8.42 -12.30 -9.13
C THR A 191 -7.95 -13.75 -9.24
N VAL A 192 -8.18 -14.56 -8.23
CA VAL A 192 -7.66 -15.93 -8.11
C VAL A 192 -8.79 -16.93 -7.86
N ASP A 193 -8.47 -18.21 -8.03
CA ASP A 193 -9.32 -19.32 -7.58
C ASP A 193 -9.14 -19.47 -6.05
N PRO A 194 -10.17 -19.23 -5.24
CA PRO A 194 -10.07 -19.26 -3.77
C PRO A 194 -9.82 -20.68 -3.22
N ASP A 195 -10.14 -21.72 -3.98
CA ASP A 195 -9.94 -23.10 -3.56
C ASP A 195 -8.48 -23.55 -3.70
N LYS A 196 -7.66 -22.74 -4.38
CA LYS A 196 -6.22 -22.99 -4.57
C LYS A 196 -5.37 -22.10 -3.68
N SER A 197 -4.08 -22.44 -3.60
CA SER A 197 -3.13 -21.70 -2.75
C SER A 197 -2.54 -20.48 -3.44
N TYR A 198 -3.40 -19.68 -4.10
CA TYR A 198 -3.00 -18.39 -4.63
C TYR A 198 -2.89 -17.35 -3.53
N THR A 199 -1.90 -16.49 -3.65
CA THR A 199 -1.73 -15.28 -2.84
C THR A 199 -1.23 -14.15 -3.70
N ILE A 200 -1.40 -12.89 -3.25
CA ILE A 200 -0.78 -11.74 -3.91
C ILE A 200 0.09 -11.03 -2.90
N THR A 201 1.34 -10.78 -3.27
CA THR A 201 2.33 -10.10 -2.44
C THR A 201 3.04 -8.97 -3.18
N SER A 202 2.81 -8.85 -4.49
CA SER A 202 3.43 -7.86 -5.37
C SER A 202 2.77 -6.49 -5.29
N ALA A 203 3.53 -5.45 -5.61
CA ALA A 203 2.98 -4.14 -5.90
C ALA A 203 2.32 -4.15 -7.29
N PRO A 204 1.09 -3.62 -7.43
CA PRO A 204 0.49 -3.40 -8.74
C PRO A 204 1.29 -2.41 -9.60
N ARG A 205 1.14 -2.50 -10.93
CA ARG A 205 1.70 -1.54 -11.86
C ARG A 205 0.59 -0.91 -12.72
N ILE A 206 0.58 0.40 -12.82
CA ILE A 206 -0.36 1.11 -13.71
C ILE A 206 0.24 1.19 -15.12
N ILE A 207 -0.51 0.74 -16.12
CA ILE A 207 -0.11 0.81 -17.54
C ILE A 207 -1.33 1.18 -18.39
N LYS A 208 -1.35 2.38 -18.97
CA LYS A 208 -2.42 2.84 -19.86
C LYS A 208 -3.84 2.66 -19.29
N GLY A 209 -4.06 3.08 -18.04
CA GLY A 209 -5.34 2.93 -17.35
C GLY A 209 -5.66 1.51 -16.88
N MET A 210 -4.71 0.59 -16.99
CA MET A 210 -4.84 -0.77 -16.47
C MET A 210 -4.01 -0.95 -15.18
N VAL A 211 -4.55 -1.71 -14.25
CA VAL A 211 -3.82 -2.23 -13.09
C VAL A 211 -3.28 -3.61 -13.44
N VAL A 212 -1.97 -3.72 -13.55
CA VAL A 212 -1.29 -4.99 -13.90
C VAL A 212 -0.73 -5.61 -12.64
N ILE A 213 -1.07 -6.88 -12.38
CA ILE A 213 -0.62 -7.60 -11.19
C ILE A 213 -0.51 -9.10 -11.48
N GLY A 214 0.40 -9.77 -10.77
CA GLY A 214 0.57 -11.21 -10.82
C GLY A 214 0.23 -11.88 -9.49
N ASN A 215 0.59 -13.16 -9.36
CA ASN A 215 0.32 -13.94 -8.16
C ASN A 215 1.58 -14.55 -7.57
N SER A 216 1.47 -14.95 -6.30
CA SER A 216 2.39 -15.82 -5.56
C SER A 216 1.78 -17.22 -5.38
N GLY A 217 2.49 -18.14 -4.71
CA GLY A 217 1.98 -19.46 -4.35
C GLY A 217 2.50 -20.60 -5.23
N ALA A 218 3.54 -20.39 -6.04
CA ALA A 218 4.12 -21.44 -6.91
C ALA A 218 4.48 -22.71 -6.14
N GLU A 219 5.06 -22.58 -4.96
CA GLU A 219 5.46 -23.65 -4.05
C GLU A 219 4.29 -24.38 -3.38
N LYS A 220 3.08 -23.85 -3.53
CA LYS A 220 1.81 -24.42 -3.08
C LYS A 220 0.91 -24.78 -4.26
N SER A 221 1.49 -25.08 -5.41
CA SER A 221 0.81 -25.49 -6.64
C SER A 221 -0.02 -24.41 -7.34
N ALA A 222 0.12 -23.13 -7.01
CA ALA A 222 -0.52 -22.05 -7.75
C ALA A 222 0.18 -21.83 -9.10
N ARG A 223 -0.59 -21.84 -10.18
CA ARG A 223 -0.10 -21.57 -11.54
C ARG A 223 0.15 -20.08 -11.72
N GLY A 224 1.35 -19.70 -12.18
CA GLY A 224 1.72 -18.32 -12.39
C GLY A 224 0.90 -17.64 -13.48
N TYR A 225 0.52 -16.40 -13.24
CA TYR A 225 -0.11 -15.52 -14.22
C TYR A 225 0.31 -14.07 -14.04
N LEU A 226 0.10 -13.29 -15.09
CA LEU A 226 0.06 -11.84 -15.08
C LEU A 226 -1.30 -11.42 -15.62
N GLY A 227 -2.04 -10.60 -14.89
CA GLY A 227 -3.36 -10.09 -15.27
C GLY A 227 -3.38 -8.57 -15.35
N ALA A 228 -4.24 -8.04 -16.21
CA ALA A 228 -4.56 -6.62 -16.30
C ALA A 228 -6.04 -6.42 -16.08
N TYR A 229 -6.35 -5.40 -15.31
CA TYR A 229 -7.69 -5.02 -14.89
C TYR A 229 -7.90 -3.54 -15.18
N ASP A 230 -9.10 -3.17 -15.56
CA ASP A 230 -9.45 -1.77 -15.72
C ASP A 230 -9.33 -1.02 -14.39
N ALA A 231 -8.64 0.12 -14.38
CA ALA A 231 -8.37 0.84 -13.14
C ALA A 231 -9.64 1.45 -12.51
N GLU A 232 -10.61 1.83 -13.33
CA GLU A 232 -11.85 2.46 -12.83
C GLU A 232 -12.84 1.42 -12.28
N THR A 233 -12.95 0.26 -12.95
CA THR A 233 -14.02 -0.71 -12.70
C THR A 233 -13.56 -2.02 -12.06
N GLY A 234 -12.28 -2.35 -12.15
CA GLY A 234 -11.73 -3.65 -11.75
C GLY A 234 -12.08 -4.80 -12.71
N GLU A 235 -12.66 -4.51 -13.89
CA GLU A 235 -13.00 -5.53 -14.86
C GLU A 235 -11.76 -6.17 -15.49
N ASP A 236 -11.83 -7.47 -15.78
CA ASP A 236 -10.75 -8.22 -16.43
C ASP A 236 -10.55 -7.72 -17.87
N ILE A 237 -9.33 -7.30 -18.21
CA ILE A 237 -8.94 -6.92 -19.57
C ILE A 237 -8.22 -8.06 -20.27
N TRP A 238 -7.17 -8.60 -19.64
CA TRP A 238 -6.46 -9.78 -20.14
C TRP A 238 -5.75 -10.52 -19.02
N ARG A 239 -5.45 -11.80 -19.28
CA ARG A 239 -4.60 -12.63 -18.43
C ARG A 239 -3.67 -13.48 -19.29
N VAL A 240 -2.42 -13.57 -18.90
CA VAL A 240 -1.40 -14.44 -19.49
C VAL A 240 -0.86 -15.36 -18.42
N TYR A 241 -0.91 -16.67 -18.69
CA TYR A 241 -0.28 -17.65 -17.82
C TYR A 241 1.20 -17.82 -18.19
N THR A 242 2.02 -18.04 -17.17
CA THR A 242 3.48 -18.20 -17.31
C THR A 242 3.90 -19.65 -17.43
N VAL A 243 2.99 -20.58 -17.13
CA VAL A 243 3.20 -22.03 -17.19
C VAL A 243 2.07 -22.65 -18.02
N PRO A 244 2.36 -23.57 -18.97
CA PRO A 244 1.33 -24.27 -19.72
C PRO A 244 0.37 -25.04 -18.81
N GLY A 245 -0.89 -25.10 -19.18
CA GLY A 245 -1.92 -25.90 -18.49
C GLY A 245 -1.92 -27.36 -18.91
N ASN A 246 -3.02 -28.07 -18.56
CA ASN A 246 -3.23 -29.45 -18.99
C ASN A 246 -3.46 -29.52 -20.52
N PRO A 247 -2.64 -30.24 -21.27
CA PRO A 247 -2.76 -30.38 -22.72
C PRO A 247 -4.14 -30.91 -23.19
N GLU A 248 -4.81 -31.74 -22.37
CA GLU A 248 -6.11 -32.31 -22.69
C GLU A 248 -7.22 -31.25 -22.73
N LEU A 249 -7.03 -30.14 -22.03
CA LEU A 249 -7.99 -29.01 -21.99
C LEU A 249 -7.69 -27.97 -23.08
N GLY A 250 -6.60 -28.14 -23.84
CA GLY A 250 -6.08 -27.15 -24.77
C GLY A 250 -5.26 -26.06 -24.08
N PHE A 251 -4.75 -25.14 -24.87
CA PHE A 251 -3.89 -24.05 -24.41
C PHE A 251 -4.51 -22.69 -24.67
N GLU A 252 -4.32 -21.77 -23.75
CA GLU A 252 -4.86 -20.41 -23.85
C GLU A 252 -4.17 -19.57 -24.94
N SER A 253 -2.99 -20.02 -25.42
CA SER A 253 -2.27 -19.38 -26.51
C SER A 253 -1.33 -20.35 -27.23
N SER A 254 -0.97 -20.03 -28.48
CA SER A 254 0.02 -20.79 -29.24
C SER A 254 1.41 -20.78 -28.60
N GLN A 255 1.74 -19.75 -27.83
CA GLN A 255 3.00 -19.67 -27.07
C GLN A 255 3.04 -20.71 -25.95
N LEU A 256 1.92 -20.90 -25.24
CA LEU A 256 1.82 -21.94 -24.20
C LEU A 256 1.82 -23.35 -24.78
N GLU A 257 1.19 -23.56 -25.96
CA GLU A 257 1.27 -24.81 -26.69
C GLU A 257 2.71 -25.14 -27.10
N MET A 258 3.42 -24.17 -27.68
CA MET A 258 4.83 -24.31 -28.03
C MET A 258 5.70 -24.59 -26.78
N ALA A 259 5.45 -23.89 -25.68
CA ALA A 259 6.17 -24.11 -24.43
C ALA A 259 5.91 -25.54 -23.90
N ALA A 260 4.67 -26.01 -23.91
CA ALA A 260 4.29 -27.33 -23.45
C ALA A 260 5.04 -28.46 -24.19
N ALA A 261 5.33 -28.28 -25.48
CA ALA A 261 6.09 -29.25 -26.26
C ALA A 261 7.56 -29.44 -25.78
N THR A 262 8.06 -28.55 -24.94
CA THR A 262 9.38 -28.63 -24.32
C THR A 262 9.38 -29.24 -22.91
N TRP A 263 8.20 -29.52 -22.37
CA TRP A 263 8.03 -30.07 -21.03
C TRP A 263 7.78 -31.59 -21.11
N SER A 264 8.02 -32.29 -20.00
CA SER A 264 7.81 -33.73 -19.88
C SER A 264 7.09 -34.08 -18.60
N GLY A 265 6.38 -35.23 -18.60
CA GLY A 265 5.56 -35.66 -17.47
C GLY A 265 4.23 -34.90 -17.36
N GLU A 266 3.55 -35.10 -16.27
CA GLU A 266 2.23 -34.53 -15.98
C GLU A 266 2.37 -33.31 -15.04
N TRP A 267 3.12 -32.29 -15.47
CA TRP A 267 3.42 -31.09 -14.65
C TRP A 267 2.17 -30.39 -14.15
N TRP A 268 1.06 -30.46 -14.91
CA TRP A 268 -0.20 -29.82 -14.55
C TRP A 268 -0.90 -30.48 -13.35
N GLU A 269 -0.62 -31.75 -13.04
CA GLU A 269 -1.17 -32.47 -11.88
C GLU A 269 -0.56 -31.93 -10.58
N LEU A 270 0.74 -31.67 -10.58
CA LEU A 270 1.41 -31.04 -9.44
C LEU A 270 1.07 -29.54 -9.36
N GLY A 271 0.85 -28.93 -10.53
CA GLY A 271 0.61 -27.50 -10.64
C GLY A 271 1.80 -26.64 -10.22
N GLY A 272 1.56 -25.34 -10.20
CA GLY A 272 2.53 -24.35 -9.72
C GLY A 272 3.56 -23.90 -10.75
N GLY A 273 4.48 -23.06 -10.29
CA GLY A 273 5.57 -22.51 -11.07
C GLY A 273 5.28 -21.16 -11.73
N GLY A 274 6.37 -20.43 -12.03
CA GLY A 274 6.38 -19.21 -12.82
C GLY A 274 5.57 -18.04 -12.26
N THR A 275 5.27 -17.99 -10.96
CA THR A 275 4.47 -16.91 -10.38
C THR A 275 5.17 -15.56 -10.50
N VAL A 276 4.40 -14.52 -10.84
CA VAL A 276 4.85 -13.13 -10.91
C VAL A 276 4.59 -12.47 -9.56
N TRP A 277 5.40 -12.81 -8.57
CA TRP A 277 5.21 -12.46 -7.17
C TRP A 277 5.87 -11.15 -6.73
N ASP A 278 6.58 -10.49 -7.62
CA ASP A 278 7.19 -9.17 -7.41
C ASP A 278 6.76 -8.20 -8.51
N SER A 279 7.40 -7.07 -8.62
CA SER A 279 7.02 -6.01 -9.54
C SER A 279 7.28 -6.31 -11.01
N VAL A 280 6.63 -5.53 -11.86
CA VAL A 280 6.76 -5.56 -13.31
C VAL A 280 7.47 -4.29 -13.77
N VAL A 281 8.62 -4.46 -14.41
CA VAL A 281 9.36 -3.38 -15.07
C VAL A 281 8.82 -3.15 -16.47
N MET A 282 8.67 -1.90 -16.88
CA MET A 282 8.19 -1.53 -18.20
C MET A 282 9.21 -0.67 -18.94
N MET A 283 9.49 -1.01 -20.18
CA MET A 283 10.35 -0.20 -21.04
C MET A 283 9.55 0.90 -21.74
N LYS A 284 9.96 2.16 -21.61
CA LYS A 284 9.31 3.32 -22.27
C LYS A 284 9.17 3.14 -23.78
N SER A 285 10.08 2.43 -24.45
CA SER A 285 10.02 2.18 -25.90
C SER A 285 8.86 1.26 -26.33
N MET A 286 8.15 0.64 -25.39
CA MET A 286 7.01 -0.25 -25.66
C MET A 286 5.65 0.45 -25.42
N ILE A 287 5.66 1.73 -25.08
CA ILE A 287 4.50 2.56 -24.80
C ILE A 287 4.18 3.47 -25.99
#